data_b17fe3f66e56dfc82820d57601c843e7
#
_entry.id   b17fe3f66e56dfc82820d57601c843e7
#
_cell.length_a   1.000
_cell.length_b   1.000
_cell.length_c   1.000
_cell.angle_alpha   90.00
_cell.angle_beta   90.00
_cell.angle_gamma   90.00
#
_symmetry.space_group_name_H-M   'P 1'
#
loop_
_entity.id
_entity.type
_entity.pdbx_description
1 polymer ?
#
loop_
_entity_poly.entity_id
_entity_poly.type
_entity_poly.pdbx_seq_one_letter_code
_entity_poly.pdbx_strand_id
1 'polypeptide(L)'
;MYLILYWGYQKVKNWVLIVLLIIGIFAGVYFRAFVEEFLLVFIRGEGNYHPDTTWVEYISDNLYYSIVFCSLGIVFYFVELSNHNERKKKDFAILQRETEIKFLRSQINPHFLFNTLNNVYSLVNRNSPSALPAIEKLSSLLRYSLYEQKKSVPLSQEVAYLKQLVELESMRIEGLAPVVWEVDSKLSDWQVPPLLLVPFIENAFKHGNLQDPSQPLTIRLSVEKNQRLNFQVTNKIKTGQNSKDGTGGIGLVNVQKRLNLLYADAHNLSISNHGELFNAHLELHIPNPNSQ
;
A
#
# COMPACT_ATOMS: atom_id res chain seq x y z
N MET A 1 27.45 -30.42 8.58
CA MET A 1 26.31 -30.08 9.48
C MET A 1 25.60 -28.80 9.03
N TYR A 2 26.27 -27.63 8.95
CA TYR A 2 25.68 -26.36 8.51
C TYR A 2 24.94 -26.47 7.18
N LEU A 3 25.54 -27.05 6.13
CA LEU A 3 24.90 -27.23 4.82
C LEU A 3 23.62 -28.07 4.85
N ILE A 4 23.58 -29.10 5.68
CA ILE A 4 22.41 -29.97 5.87
C ILE A 4 21.28 -29.16 6.50
N LEU A 5 21.56 -28.36 7.53
CA LEU A 5 20.57 -27.51 8.21
C LEU A 5 20.09 -26.38 7.30
N TYR A 6 21.02 -25.71 6.58
CA TYR A 6 20.68 -24.60 5.67
C TYR A 6 19.78 -25.05 4.51
N TRP A 7 20.07 -26.20 3.89
CA TRP A 7 19.31 -26.68 2.75
C TRP A 7 18.04 -27.42 3.14
N GLY A 8 18.04 -28.10 4.27
CA GLY A 8 16.95 -28.98 4.74
C GLY A 8 15.84 -28.25 5.47
N TYR A 9 16.13 -27.20 6.24
CA TYR A 9 15.14 -26.57 7.15
C TYR A 9 13.93 -25.96 6.41
N GLN A 10 14.11 -25.47 5.19
CA GLN A 10 13.02 -24.85 4.41
C GLN A 10 12.20 -25.85 3.56
N LYS A 11 12.67 -27.05 3.34
CA LYS A 11 12.09 -27.98 2.36
C LYS A 11 11.74 -29.36 2.89
N VAL A 12 12.17 -29.73 4.09
CA VAL A 12 12.11 -31.11 4.58
C VAL A 12 11.39 -31.19 5.93
N LYS A 13 10.65 -32.29 6.17
CA LYS A 13 10.00 -32.54 7.47
C LYS A 13 11.04 -32.73 8.58
N ASN A 14 10.75 -32.27 9.79
CA ASN A 14 11.67 -32.25 10.93
C ASN A 14 12.35 -33.59 11.23
N TRP A 15 11.65 -34.72 11.07
CA TRP A 15 12.25 -36.05 11.30
C TRP A 15 13.35 -36.39 10.29
N VAL A 16 13.24 -35.92 9.03
CA VAL A 16 14.28 -36.12 8.02
C VAL A 16 15.55 -35.35 8.37
N LEU A 17 15.41 -34.16 8.95
CA LEU A 17 16.55 -33.38 9.47
C LEU A 17 17.28 -34.15 10.57
N ILE A 18 16.54 -34.77 11.50
CA ILE A 18 17.13 -35.59 12.57
C ILE A 18 17.92 -36.76 11.97
N VAL A 19 17.36 -37.47 10.99
CA VAL A 19 18.05 -38.56 10.30
C VAL A 19 19.30 -38.07 9.60
N LEU A 20 19.24 -36.96 8.90
CA LEU A 20 20.41 -36.37 8.21
C LEU A 20 21.50 -35.93 9.20
N LEU A 21 21.13 -35.43 10.40
CA LEU A 21 22.06 -35.08 11.46
C LEU A 21 22.79 -36.34 11.99
N ILE A 22 22.05 -37.42 12.23
CA ILE A 22 22.61 -38.70 12.67
C ILE A 22 23.59 -39.24 11.61
N ILE A 23 23.17 -39.27 10.34
CA ILE A 23 24.04 -39.70 9.23
C ILE A 23 25.31 -38.82 9.17
N GLY A 24 25.16 -37.49 9.36
CA GLY A 24 26.29 -36.55 9.37
C GLY A 24 27.29 -36.84 10.50
N ILE A 25 26.82 -37.21 11.70
CA ILE A 25 27.70 -37.62 12.82
C ILE A 25 28.48 -38.87 12.46
N PHE A 26 27.80 -39.93 11.98
CA PHE A 26 28.48 -41.16 11.56
C PHE A 26 29.46 -40.93 10.41
N ALA A 27 29.06 -40.14 9.40
CA ALA A 27 29.95 -39.76 8.31
C ALA A 27 31.22 -39.04 8.80
N GLY A 28 31.08 -38.16 9.83
CA GLY A 28 32.20 -37.48 10.48
C GLY A 28 33.14 -38.45 11.19
N VAL A 29 32.59 -39.41 11.94
CA VAL A 29 33.39 -40.48 12.59
C VAL A 29 34.18 -41.31 11.53
N TYR A 30 33.51 -41.78 10.47
CA TYR A 30 34.18 -42.54 9.39
C TYR A 30 35.21 -41.71 8.64
N PHE A 31 34.94 -40.44 8.36
CA PHE A 31 35.89 -39.57 7.67
C PHE A 31 37.13 -39.33 8.55
N ARG A 32 36.98 -39.08 9.84
CA ARG A 32 38.10 -38.98 10.75
C ARG A 32 38.90 -40.26 10.86
N ALA A 33 38.24 -41.41 10.97
CA ALA A 33 38.87 -42.72 10.96
C ALA A 33 39.71 -42.93 9.69
N PHE A 34 39.18 -42.60 8.53
CA PHE A 34 39.90 -42.67 7.26
C PHE A 34 41.16 -41.78 7.27
N VAL A 35 41.05 -40.54 7.76
CA VAL A 35 42.19 -39.64 7.83
C VAL A 35 43.24 -40.13 8.82
N GLU A 36 42.85 -40.55 10.01
CA GLU A 36 43.77 -40.94 11.09
C GLU A 36 44.46 -42.30 10.86
N GLU A 37 43.71 -43.30 10.41
CA GLU A 37 44.18 -44.67 10.30
C GLU A 37 44.69 -45.03 8.88
N PHE A 38 44.30 -44.27 7.87
CA PHE A 38 44.74 -44.55 6.52
C PHE A 38 45.72 -43.49 5.99
N LEU A 39 45.30 -42.20 6.01
CA LEU A 39 46.04 -41.12 5.43
C LEU A 39 47.29 -40.78 6.27
N LEU A 40 47.18 -40.69 7.60
CA LEU A 40 48.31 -40.38 8.50
C LEU A 40 49.29 -41.56 8.56
N VAL A 41 48.82 -42.79 8.60
CA VAL A 41 49.66 -43.97 8.55
C VAL A 41 50.46 -44.01 7.24
N PHE A 42 49.84 -43.70 6.11
CA PHE A 42 50.56 -43.60 4.84
C PHE A 42 51.63 -42.51 4.79
N ILE A 43 51.40 -41.38 5.47
CA ILE A 43 52.33 -40.22 5.47
C ILE A 43 53.44 -40.38 6.53
N ARG A 44 53.09 -40.85 7.75
CA ARG A 44 53.97 -40.85 8.94
C ARG A 44 54.53 -42.24 9.27
N GLY A 45 53.92 -43.32 8.72
CA GLY A 45 54.25 -44.68 9.04
C GLY A 45 53.64 -45.23 10.33
N GLU A 46 52.99 -44.37 11.09
CA GLU A 46 52.38 -44.75 12.41
C GLU A 46 50.96 -44.15 12.48
N GLY A 47 50.02 -44.89 13.09
CA GLY A 47 48.67 -44.45 13.37
C GLY A 47 48.60 -43.51 14.59
N ASN A 48 47.43 -42.88 14.78
CA ASN A 48 47.22 -41.95 15.91
C ASN A 48 46.89 -42.71 17.22
N TYR A 49 46.44 -43.95 17.12
CA TYR A 49 46.07 -44.77 18.27
C TYR A 49 47.07 -45.91 18.53
N HIS A 50 47.22 -46.25 19.83
CA HIS A 50 48.06 -47.34 20.23
C HIS A 50 47.52 -48.67 19.66
N PRO A 51 48.37 -49.66 19.33
CA PRO A 51 47.93 -50.96 18.77
C PRO A 51 46.93 -51.72 19.63
N ASP A 52 46.96 -51.50 20.97
CA ASP A 52 46.08 -52.16 21.92
C ASP A 52 44.75 -51.40 22.15
N THR A 53 44.51 -50.31 21.46
CA THR A 53 43.27 -49.54 21.58
C THR A 53 42.06 -50.34 21.19
N THR A 54 41.08 -50.49 22.08
CA THR A 54 39.84 -51.21 21.76
C THR A 54 38.93 -50.41 20.84
N TRP A 55 38.11 -51.08 20.05
CA TRP A 55 37.13 -50.48 19.19
C TRP A 55 36.16 -49.55 19.94
N VAL A 56 35.86 -49.86 21.19
CA VAL A 56 34.97 -49.06 22.06
C VAL A 56 35.60 -47.72 22.39
N GLU A 57 36.88 -47.73 22.81
CA GLU A 57 37.64 -46.50 23.10
C GLU A 57 37.78 -45.64 21.84
N TYR A 58 38.12 -46.26 20.71
CA TYR A 58 38.24 -45.56 19.41
C TYR A 58 36.92 -44.88 19.02
N ILE A 59 35.79 -45.59 19.06
CA ILE A 59 34.47 -45.03 18.72
C ILE A 59 34.09 -43.95 19.69
N SER A 60 34.33 -44.12 21.00
CA SER A 60 33.97 -43.15 22.05
C SER A 60 34.70 -41.80 21.84
N ASP A 61 36.02 -41.85 21.55
CA ASP A 61 36.81 -40.69 21.30
C ASP A 61 36.37 -39.93 20.00
N ASN A 62 36.18 -40.69 18.95
CA ASN A 62 35.73 -40.13 17.68
C ASN A 62 34.28 -39.53 17.76
N LEU A 63 33.42 -40.19 18.54
CA LEU A 63 32.06 -39.68 18.76
C LEU A 63 32.07 -38.38 19.56
N TYR A 64 32.93 -38.25 20.59
CA TYR A 64 33.08 -37.05 21.37
C TYR A 64 33.41 -35.83 20.45
N TYR A 65 34.45 -35.94 19.63
CA TYR A 65 34.83 -34.87 18.71
C TYR A 65 33.72 -34.55 17.67
N SER A 66 33.06 -35.59 17.15
CA SER A 66 31.98 -35.42 16.22
C SER A 66 30.80 -34.64 16.82
N ILE A 67 30.45 -34.93 18.07
CA ILE A 67 29.39 -34.20 18.78
C ILE A 67 29.78 -32.73 19.01
N VAL A 68 31.05 -32.46 19.42
CA VAL A 68 31.53 -31.09 19.63
C VAL A 68 31.46 -30.27 18.35
N PHE A 69 31.98 -30.79 17.22
CA PHE A 69 31.94 -30.09 15.95
C PHE A 69 30.52 -29.92 15.40
N CYS A 70 29.63 -30.91 15.60
CA CYS A 70 28.23 -30.79 15.25
C CYS A 70 27.51 -29.70 16.08
N SER A 71 27.79 -29.63 17.39
CA SER A 71 27.24 -28.60 18.27
C SER A 71 27.62 -27.20 17.81
N LEU A 72 28.91 -26.99 17.49
CA LEU A 72 29.40 -25.72 16.95
C LEU A 72 28.72 -25.37 15.61
N GLY A 73 28.54 -26.36 14.73
CA GLY A 73 27.82 -26.16 13.47
C GLY A 73 26.36 -25.76 13.65
N ILE A 74 25.69 -26.33 14.66
CA ILE A 74 24.31 -25.99 15.02
C ILE A 74 24.22 -24.56 15.55
N VAL A 75 25.12 -24.18 16.47
CA VAL A 75 25.17 -22.82 17.02
C VAL A 75 25.39 -21.81 15.90
N PHE A 76 26.36 -22.04 15.02
CA PHE A 76 26.63 -21.17 13.87
C PHE A 76 25.41 -21.05 12.96
N TYR A 77 24.72 -22.15 12.69
CA TYR A 77 23.48 -22.13 11.91
C TYR A 77 22.39 -21.25 12.54
N PHE A 78 22.16 -21.35 13.84
CA PHE A 78 21.15 -20.54 14.54
C PHE A 78 21.50 -19.05 14.54
N VAL A 79 22.77 -18.71 14.69
CA VAL A 79 23.26 -17.32 14.61
C VAL A 79 22.98 -16.77 13.21
N GLU A 80 23.32 -17.50 12.16
CA GLU A 80 23.10 -17.07 10.78
C GLU A 80 21.60 -16.95 10.45
N LEU A 81 20.80 -17.90 10.90
CA LEU A 81 19.34 -17.87 10.76
C LEU A 81 18.74 -16.64 11.46
N SER A 82 19.19 -16.35 12.68
CA SER A 82 18.77 -15.16 13.44
C SER A 82 19.12 -13.88 12.70
N ASN A 83 20.34 -13.76 12.23
CA ASN A 83 20.80 -12.59 11.46
C ASN A 83 19.99 -12.41 10.15
N HIS A 84 19.69 -13.51 9.45
CA HIS A 84 18.89 -13.47 8.24
C HIS A 84 17.45 -13.01 8.52
N ASN A 85 16.83 -13.52 9.58
CA ASN A 85 15.49 -13.12 9.98
C ASN A 85 15.44 -11.65 10.42
N GLU A 86 16.49 -11.18 11.11
CA GLU A 86 16.59 -9.77 11.50
C GLU A 86 16.73 -8.84 10.29
N ARG A 87 17.54 -9.20 9.30
CA ARG A 87 17.64 -8.47 8.03
C ARG A 87 16.30 -8.40 7.32
N LYS A 88 15.59 -9.53 7.16
CA LYS A 88 14.25 -9.55 6.56
C LYS A 88 13.25 -8.65 7.28
N LYS A 89 13.28 -8.61 8.62
CA LYS A 89 12.41 -7.72 9.40
C LYS A 89 12.76 -6.24 9.14
N LYS A 90 14.04 -5.89 9.05
CA LYS A 90 14.48 -4.52 8.72
C LYS A 90 14.06 -4.11 7.31
N ASP A 91 14.26 -4.97 6.31
CA ASP A 91 13.85 -4.72 4.93
C ASP A 91 12.34 -4.53 4.80
N PHE A 92 11.56 -5.36 5.50
CA PHE A 92 10.11 -5.22 5.55
C PHE A 92 9.68 -3.89 6.20
N ALA A 93 10.32 -3.49 7.30
CA ALA A 93 10.03 -2.21 7.96
C ALA A 93 10.38 -1.00 7.07
N ILE A 94 11.48 -1.07 6.30
CA ILE A 94 11.85 -0.05 5.32
C ILE A 94 10.81 0.05 4.21
N LEU A 95 10.42 -1.09 3.61
CA LEU A 95 9.42 -1.15 2.56
C LEU A 95 8.05 -0.61 3.04
N GLN A 96 7.67 -0.93 4.26
CA GLN A 96 6.45 -0.42 4.88
C GLN A 96 6.49 1.11 5.00
N ARG A 97 7.61 1.68 5.51
CA ARG A 97 7.79 3.13 5.61
C ARG A 97 7.79 3.82 4.24
N GLU A 98 8.46 3.25 3.24
CA GLU A 98 8.44 3.80 1.88
C GLU A 98 7.04 3.78 1.27
N THR A 99 6.28 2.71 1.51
CA THR A 99 4.90 2.59 1.05
C THR A 99 4.01 3.62 1.74
N GLU A 100 4.18 3.83 3.04
CA GLU A 100 3.48 4.85 3.81
C GLU A 100 3.80 6.26 3.30
N ILE A 101 5.08 6.57 3.06
CA ILE A 101 5.49 7.86 2.48
C ILE A 101 4.91 8.06 1.07
N LYS A 102 4.91 7.03 0.22
CA LYS A 102 4.28 7.09 -1.12
C LYS A 102 2.77 7.30 -1.00
N PHE A 103 2.12 6.64 -0.06
CA PHE A 103 0.70 6.82 0.22
C PHE A 103 0.39 8.25 0.69
N LEU A 104 1.15 8.78 1.66
CA LEU A 104 1.01 10.16 2.14
C LEU A 104 1.25 11.19 1.02
N ARG A 105 2.27 10.99 0.19
CA ARG A 105 2.53 11.85 -0.98
C ARG A 105 1.42 11.78 -2.04
N SER A 106 0.77 10.64 -2.20
CA SER A 106 -0.32 10.49 -3.17
C SER A 106 -1.64 11.15 -2.73
N GLN A 107 -1.78 11.50 -1.45
CA GLN A 107 -2.93 12.24 -0.94
C GLN A 107 -2.95 13.71 -1.40
N ILE A 108 -1.79 14.24 -1.77
CA ILE A 108 -1.69 15.58 -2.38
C ILE A 108 -1.53 15.33 -3.88
N ASN A 109 -2.50 15.77 -4.68
CA ASN A 109 -2.33 15.81 -6.12
C ASN A 109 -1.35 16.95 -6.49
N PRO A 110 -0.05 16.67 -6.84
CA PRO A 110 0.91 17.73 -7.09
C PRO A 110 0.48 18.62 -8.27
N HIS A 111 -0.16 18.03 -9.25
CA HIS A 111 -0.66 18.74 -10.42
C HIS A 111 -1.79 19.70 -10.05
N PHE A 112 -2.69 19.31 -9.17
CA PHE A 112 -3.72 20.21 -8.63
C PHE A 112 -3.07 21.39 -7.90
N LEU A 113 -2.10 21.11 -7.01
CA LEU A 113 -1.41 22.16 -6.26
C LEU A 113 -0.70 23.16 -7.16
N PHE A 114 0.07 22.70 -8.16
CA PHE A 114 0.74 23.58 -9.11
C PHE A 114 -0.23 24.40 -9.94
N ASN A 115 -1.32 23.80 -10.43
CA ASN A 115 -2.34 24.51 -11.21
C ASN A 115 -3.04 25.57 -10.36
N THR A 116 -3.37 25.25 -9.10
CA THR A 116 -4.03 26.20 -8.20
C THR A 116 -3.10 27.36 -7.82
N LEU A 117 -1.82 27.10 -7.57
CA LEU A 117 -0.82 28.14 -7.32
C LEU A 117 -0.66 29.07 -8.54
N ASN A 118 -0.61 28.50 -9.76
CA ASN A 118 -0.55 29.29 -10.99
C ASN A 118 -1.80 30.15 -11.18
N ASN A 119 -2.98 29.64 -10.80
CA ASN A 119 -4.22 30.42 -10.81
C ASN A 119 -4.18 31.58 -9.81
N VAL A 120 -3.78 31.32 -8.56
CA VAL A 120 -3.61 32.35 -7.54
C VAL A 120 -2.62 33.41 -8.03
N TYR A 121 -1.48 33.00 -8.60
CA TYR A 121 -0.52 33.92 -9.20
C TYR A 121 -1.15 34.80 -10.29
N SER A 122 -1.95 34.23 -11.20
CA SER A 122 -2.67 34.95 -12.23
C SER A 122 -3.68 35.94 -11.65
N LEU A 123 -4.42 35.58 -10.60
CA LEU A 123 -5.35 36.47 -9.92
C LEU A 123 -4.64 37.64 -9.25
N VAL A 124 -3.50 37.40 -8.60
CA VAL A 124 -2.66 38.44 -7.99
C VAL A 124 -2.12 39.37 -9.03
N ASN A 125 -1.57 38.86 -10.15
CA ASN A 125 -0.99 39.65 -11.22
C ASN A 125 -2.02 40.56 -11.93
N ARG A 126 -3.30 40.13 -11.93
CA ARG A 126 -4.40 40.94 -12.49
C ARG A 126 -5.05 41.87 -11.44
N ASN A 127 -4.52 41.95 -10.23
CA ASN A 127 -5.10 42.67 -9.09
C ASN A 127 -6.57 42.28 -8.84
N SER A 128 -6.93 41.01 -9.03
CA SER A 128 -8.29 40.53 -8.87
C SER A 128 -8.71 40.56 -7.38
N PRO A 129 -9.92 41.04 -7.05
CA PRO A 129 -10.45 41.00 -5.69
C PRO A 129 -10.61 39.56 -5.17
N SER A 130 -10.61 38.57 -6.08
CA SER A 130 -10.70 37.15 -5.74
C SER A 130 -9.35 36.55 -5.34
N ALA A 131 -8.21 37.26 -5.45
CA ALA A 131 -6.89 36.69 -5.15
C ALA A 131 -6.74 36.28 -3.68
N LEU A 132 -7.11 37.15 -2.74
CA LEU A 132 -7.01 36.86 -1.29
C LEU A 132 -7.95 35.74 -0.88
N PRO A 133 -9.24 35.73 -1.27
CA PRO A 133 -10.14 34.58 -1.03
C PRO A 133 -9.61 33.25 -1.60
N ALA A 134 -8.96 33.26 -2.76
CA ALA A 134 -8.38 32.05 -3.34
C ALA A 134 -7.22 31.51 -2.50
N ILE A 135 -6.36 32.38 -1.96
CA ILE A 135 -5.25 32.00 -1.06
C ILE A 135 -5.80 31.38 0.24
N GLU A 136 -6.83 31.99 0.84
CA GLU A 136 -7.45 31.47 2.06
C GLU A 136 -8.06 30.09 1.85
N LYS A 137 -8.80 29.89 0.75
CA LYS A 137 -9.38 28.60 0.39
C LYS A 137 -8.29 27.55 0.14
N LEU A 138 -7.26 27.89 -0.63
CA LEU A 138 -6.13 26.99 -0.87
C LEU A 138 -5.44 26.58 0.45
N SER A 139 -5.19 27.53 1.35
CA SER A 139 -4.61 27.26 2.66
C SER A 139 -5.47 26.29 3.48
N SER A 140 -6.80 26.48 3.47
CA SER A 140 -7.74 25.58 4.15
C SER A 140 -7.74 24.16 3.57
N LEU A 141 -7.78 24.04 2.23
CA LEU A 141 -7.73 22.75 1.53
C LEU A 141 -6.41 22.01 1.80
N LEU A 142 -5.28 22.71 1.77
CA LEU A 142 -3.98 22.12 2.07
C LEU A 142 -3.90 21.67 3.54
N ARG A 143 -4.41 22.45 4.46
CA ARG A 143 -4.45 22.08 5.89
C ARG A 143 -5.23 20.78 6.09
N TYR A 144 -6.40 20.65 5.50
CA TYR A 144 -7.19 19.41 5.56
C TYR A 144 -6.44 18.23 4.95
N SER A 145 -5.91 18.39 3.74
CA SER A 145 -5.21 17.34 3.02
C SER A 145 -3.91 16.85 3.70
N LEU A 146 -3.21 17.75 4.41
CA LEU A 146 -1.92 17.45 5.07
C LEU A 146 -2.08 16.93 6.49
N TYR A 147 -3.06 17.43 7.22
CA TYR A 147 -3.18 17.19 8.66
C TYR A 147 -4.33 16.23 9.04
N GLU A 148 -5.23 15.90 8.12
CA GLU A 148 -6.27 14.93 8.41
C GLU A 148 -5.70 13.51 8.29
N GLN A 149 -5.22 12.97 9.42
CA GLN A 149 -4.62 11.63 9.52
C GLN A 149 -5.62 10.55 9.97
N LYS A 150 -6.88 10.91 10.19
CA LYS A 150 -7.90 9.96 10.61
C LYS A 150 -8.22 8.94 9.51
N LYS A 151 -8.54 7.73 9.91
CA LYS A 151 -8.98 6.69 8.97
C LYS A 151 -10.32 7.02 8.31
N SER A 152 -11.18 7.76 9.03
CA SER A 152 -12.49 8.22 8.55
C SER A 152 -12.81 9.60 9.11
N VAL A 153 -13.62 10.37 8.37
CA VAL A 153 -14.11 11.70 8.71
C VAL A 153 -15.62 11.74 8.51
N PRO A 154 -16.35 12.66 9.22
CA PRO A 154 -17.74 12.89 8.94
C PRO A 154 -17.98 13.25 7.47
N LEU A 155 -19.01 12.67 6.85
CA LEU A 155 -19.36 12.95 5.45
C LEU A 155 -19.64 14.44 5.23
N SER A 156 -20.20 15.13 6.24
CA SER A 156 -20.39 16.58 6.22
C SER A 156 -19.08 17.36 6.05
N GLN A 157 -17.99 16.88 6.64
CA GLN A 157 -16.65 17.47 6.51
C GLN A 157 -16.08 17.26 5.09
N GLU A 158 -16.25 16.06 4.52
CA GLU A 158 -15.86 15.77 3.12
C GLU A 158 -16.64 16.67 2.16
N VAL A 159 -17.97 16.84 2.35
CA VAL A 159 -18.79 17.74 1.54
C VAL A 159 -18.35 19.20 1.67
N ALA A 160 -18.03 19.66 2.88
CA ALA A 160 -17.50 21.02 3.09
C ALA A 160 -16.17 21.22 2.30
N TYR A 161 -15.30 20.23 2.31
CA TYR A 161 -14.08 20.24 1.51
C TYR A 161 -14.38 20.32 -0.01
N LEU A 162 -15.30 19.46 -0.51
CA LEU A 162 -15.70 19.48 -1.93
C LEU A 162 -16.28 20.84 -2.34
N LYS A 163 -17.08 21.49 -1.50
CA LYS A 163 -17.61 22.83 -1.79
C LYS A 163 -16.50 23.86 -1.92
N GLN A 164 -15.53 23.88 -0.99
CA GLN A 164 -14.38 24.78 -1.07
C GLN A 164 -13.51 24.50 -2.32
N LEU A 165 -13.33 23.24 -2.69
CA LEU A 165 -12.62 22.83 -3.89
C LEU A 165 -13.32 23.34 -5.16
N VAL A 166 -14.64 23.13 -5.27
CA VAL A 166 -15.45 23.60 -6.39
C VAL A 166 -15.40 25.11 -6.50
N GLU A 167 -15.54 25.85 -5.38
CA GLU A 167 -15.44 27.31 -5.37
C GLU A 167 -14.06 27.80 -5.85
N LEU A 168 -12.98 27.16 -5.41
CA LEU A 168 -11.61 27.50 -5.82
C LEU A 168 -11.38 27.25 -7.31
N GLU A 169 -11.80 26.08 -7.82
CA GLU A 169 -11.71 25.74 -9.25
C GLU A 169 -12.60 26.65 -10.12
N SER A 170 -13.76 27.06 -9.60
CA SER A 170 -14.69 27.96 -10.26
C SER A 170 -14.08 29.34 -10.53
N MET A 171 -13.21 29.84 -9.65
CA MET A 171 -12.51 31.13 -9.85
C MET A 171 -11.59 31.13 -11.08
N ARG A 172 -11.25 29.96 -11.62
CA ARG A 172 -10.38 29.79 -12.79
C ARG A 172 -11.13 29.85 -14.10
N ILE A 173 -12.41 29.50 -14.13
CA ILE A 173 -13.18 29.33 -15.36
C ILE A 173 -14.06 30.56 -15.56
N GLU A 174 -13.70 31.39 -16.52
CA GLU A 174 -14.55 32.52 -16.95
C GLU A 174 -15.81 31.98 -17.62
N GLY A 175 -16.98 32.48 -17.23
CA GLY A 175 -18.26 32.03 -17.78
C GLY A 175 -18.68 30.63 -17.33
N LEU A 176 -18.17 30.17 -16.17
CA LEU A 176 -18.64 28.92 -15.56
C LEU A 176 -20.16 28.97 -15.34
N ALA A 177 -20.86 27.91 -15.78
CA ALA A 177 -22.26 27.74 -15.43
C ALA A 177 -22.42 27.44 -13.92
N PRO A 178 -23.55 27.81 -13.30
CA PRO A 178 -23.79 27.51 -11.90
C PRO A 178 -23.65 26.02 -11.62
N VAL A 179 -22.90 25.64 -10.58
CA VAL A 179 -22.80 24.26 -10.13
C VAL A 179 -24.01 23.89 -9.30
N VAL A 180 -24.68 22.82 -9.68
CA VAL A 180 -25.90 22.34 -9.00
C VAL A 180 -25.51 21.33 -7.93
N TRP A 181 -25.90 21.63 -6.68
CA TRP A 181 -25.70 20.76 -5.52
C TRP A 181 -27.03 20.19 -5.04
N GLU A 182 -27.18 18.88 -5.09
CA GLU A 182 -28.30 18.13 -4.54
C GLU A 182 -27.79 17.24 -3.42
N VAL A 183 -27.75 17.78 -2.21
CA VAL A 183 -27.09 17.13 -1.05
C VAL A 183 -28.08 17.03 0.10
N ASP A 184 -28.26 15.83 0.64
CA ASP A 184 -29.11 15.57 1.79
C ASP A 184 -28.64 16.35 3.03
N SER A 185 -29.60 16.77 3.87
CA SER A 185 -29.34 17.56 5.08
C SER A 185 -28.75 16.74 6.25
N LYS A 186 -28.88 15.41 6.24
CA LYS A 186 -28.49 14.52 7.35
C LYS A 186 -27.23 13.71 7.01
N LEU A 187 -26.09 14.40 6.91
CA LEU A 187 -24.81 13.77 6.55
C LEU A 187 -23.85 13.57 7.74
N SER A 188 -24.10 14.22 8.88
CA SER A 188 -23.17 14.27 10.00
C SER A 188 -22.89 12.91 10.65
N ASP A 189 -23.83 11.99 10.56
CA ASP A 189 -23.77 10.69 11.24
C ASP A 189 -22.96 9.64 10.45
N TRP A 190 -22.56 9.96 9.22
CA TRP A 190 -21.87 9.03 8.33
C TRP A 190 -20.38 9.31 8.27
N GLN A 191 -19.59 8.24 8.25
CA GLN A 191 -18.13 8.33 8.21
C GLN A 191 -17.61 7.79 6.88
N VAL A 192 -16.70 8.52 6.24
CA VAL A 192 -16.04 8.13 5.00
C VAL A 192 -14.54 8.35 5.10
N PRO A 193 -13.71 7.63 4.33
CA PRO A 193 -12.28 7.95 4.23
C PRO A 193 -12.09 9.36 3.68
N PRO A 194 -11.18 10.17 4.24
CA PRO A 194 -10.92 11.52 3.75
C PRO A 194 -10.46 11.51 2.29
N LEU A 195 -10.85 12.55 1.54
CA LEU A 195 -10.50 12.75 0.12
C LEU A 195 -10.94 11.61 -0.81
N LEU A 196 -11.96 10.84 -0.44
CA LEU A 196 -12.50 9.77 -1.28
C LEU A 196 -13.26 10.30 -2.49
N LEU A 197 -14.02 11.38 -2.28
CA LEU A 197 -14.92 11.96 -3.29
C LEU A 197 -14.23 13.02 -4.18
N VAL A 198 -13.07 13.50 -3.79
CA VAL A 198 -12.30 14.54 -4.50
C VAL A 198 -11.99 14.22 -5.96
N PRO A 199 -11.51 13.00 -6.32
CA PRO A 199 -11.16 12.68 -7.70
C PRO A 199 -12.32 12.78 -8.70
N PHE A 200 -13.57 12.67 -8.24
CA PHE A 200 -14.74 12.84 -9.09
C PHE A 200 -14.90 14.31 -9.52
N ILE A 201 -14.70 15.23 -8.59
CA ILE A 201 -14.74 16.67 -8.83
C ILE A 201 -13.56 17.09 -9.72
N GLU A 202 -12.34 16.62 -9.39
CA GLU A 202 -11.16 16.89 -10.21
C GLU A 202 -11.37 16.43 -11.67
N ASN A 203 -11.97 15.24 -11.86
CA ASN A 203 -12.27 14.70 -13.17
C ASN A 203 -13.24 15.59 -13.95
N ALA A 204 -14.30 16.08 -13.30
CA ALA A 204 -15.28 16.97 -13.91
C ALA A 204 -14.65 18.31 -14.34
N PHE A 205 -13.84 18.93 -13.49
CA PHE A 205 -13.15 20.19 -13.83
C PHE A 205 -12.07 20.02 -14.91
N LYS A 206 -11.44 18.87 -15.00
CA LYS A 206 -10.39 18.59 -15.99
C LYS A 206 -10.95 18.27 -17.37
N HIS A 207 -12.04 17.51 -17.43
CA HIS A 207 -12.55 16.92 -18.68
C HIS A 207 -13.92 17.47 -19.09
N GLY A 208 -14.60 18.17 -18.19
CA GLY A 208 -15.93 18.72 -18.43
C GLY A 208 -15.92 20.03 -19.25
N ASN A 209 -16.92 20.22 -20.08
CA ASN A 209 -17.32 21.53 -20.59
C ASN A 209 -18.30 22.14 -19.57
N LEU A 210 -17.79 23.00 -18.70
CA LEU A 210 -18.53 23.54 -17.56
C LEU A 210 -19.10 24.94 -17.81
N GLN A 211 -19.07 25.41 -19.08
CA GLN A 211 -19.56 26.73 -19.46
C GLN A 211 -20.99 26.69 -20.06
N ASP A 212 -21.58 25.50 -20.22
CA ASP A 212 -22.91 25.35 -20.79
C ASP A 212 -23.99 25.37 -19.70
N PRO A 213 -24.81 26.45 -19.60
CA PRO A 213 -25.86 26.53 -18.58
C PRO A 213 -26.98 25.52 -18.74
N SER A 214 -27.16 24.94 -19.94
CA SER A 214 -28.19 23.93 -20.20
C SER A 214 -27.81 22.56 -19.60
N GLN A 215 -26.50 22.34 -19.39
CA GLN A 215 -25.95 21.11 -18.85
C GLN A 215 -24.89 21.39 -17.79
N PRO A 216 -25.27 21.97 -16.65
CA PRO A 216 -24.36 22.36 -15.59
C PRO A 216 -23.69 21.16 -14.92
N LEU A 217 -22.55 21.39 -14.27
CA LEU A 217 -21.98 20.39 -13.36
C LEU A 217 -22.97 20.12 -12.23
N THR A 218 -23.42 18.89 -12.13
CA THR A 218 -24.37 18.46 -11.11
C THR A 218 -23.72 17.48 -10.16
N ILE A 219 -23.79 17.74 -8.87
CA ILE A 219 -23.23 16.93 -7.79
C ILE A 219 -24.36 16.51 -6.87
N ARG A 220 -24.66 15.21 -6.86
CA ARG A 220 -25.71 14.59 -6.03
C ARG A 220 -25.09 13.77 -4.94
N LEU A 221 -25.58 13.91 -3.74
CA LEU A 221 -25.18 13.09 -2.60
C LEU A 221 -26.40 12.80 -1.73
N SER A 222 -26.73 11.55 -1.61
CA SER A 222 -27.82 11.09 -0.76
C SER A 222 -27.41 9.90 0.08
N VAL A 223 -28.05 9.74 1.24
CA VAL A 223 -27.88 8.59 2.11
C VAL A 223 -29.23 7.98 2.41
N GLU A 224 -29.42 6.74 1.98
CA GLU A 224 -30.66 5.99 2.17
C GLU A 224 -30.72 5.36 3.57
N LYS A 225 -31.95 5.06 4.05
CA LYS A 225 -32.21 4.40 5.34
C LYS A 225 -31.53 3.02 5.47
N ASN A 226 -31.23 2.35 4.36
CA ASN A 226 -30.54 1.07 4.30
C ASN A 226 -29.01 1.18 4.39
N GLN A 227 -28.49 2.31 4.85
CA GLN A 227 -27.05 2.57 5.01
C GLN A 227 -26.28 2.64 3.67
N ARG A 228 -26.97 2.99 2.59
CA ARG A 228 -26.38 3.14 1.26
C ARG A 228 -26.15 4.64 0.99
N LEU A 229 -24.87 4.99 0.78
CA LEU A 229 -24.45 6.28 0.25
C LEU A 229 -24.49 6.23 -1.27
N ASN A 230 -25.14 7.20 -1.89
CA ASN A 230 -25.12 7.42 -3.33
C ASN A 230 -24.44 8.76 -3.60
N PHE A 231 -23.34 8.74 -4.35
CA PHE A 231 -22.64 9.93 -4.79
C PHE A 231 -22.53 9.94 -6.31
N GLN A 232 -23.02 10.99 -6.95
CA GLN A 232 -23.05 11.09 -8.40
C GLN A 232 -22.53 12.46 -8.84
N VAL A 233 -21.67 12.44 -9.86
CA VAL A 233 -21.18 13.65 -10.53
C VAL A 233 -21.49 13.53 -12.01
N THR A 234 -22.20 14.52 -12.55
CA THR A 234 -22.56 14.57 -13.95
C THR A 234 -22.10 15.90 -14.56
N ASN A 235 -21.43 15.86 -15.71
CA ASN A 235 -20.98 17.02 -16.44
C ASN A 235 -21.03 16.78 -17.95
N LYS A 236 -21.12 17.86 -18.73
CA LYS A 236 -20.96 17.81 -20.18
C LYS A 236 -19.51 17.49 -20.55
N ILE A 237 -19.29 16.65 -21.55
CA ILE A 237 -17.96 16.27 -22.06
C ILE A 237 -17.43 17.42 -22.96
N LYS A 238 -16.14 17.71 -22.82
CA LYS A 238 -15.47 18.72 -23.67
C LYS A 238 -15.30 18.17 -25.09
N THR A 239 -15.90 18.82 -26.09
CA THR A 239 -15.78 18.42 -27.50
C THR A 239 -14.33 18.53 -27.97
N GLY A 240 -13.84 17.52 -28.71
CA GLY A 240 -12.49 17.50 -29.29
C GLY A 240 -11.42 16.74 -28.48
N GLN A 241 -11.69 16.29 -27.27
CA GLN A 241 -10.88 15.27 -26.62
C GLN A 241 -11.43 13.90 -26.96
N ASN A 242 -10.86 13.24 -27.98
CA ASN A 242 -11.00 11.78 -28.12
C ASN A 242 -10.40 11.15 -26.87
N SER A 243 -11.22 10.90 -25.86
CA SER A 243 -10.86 10.03 -24.76
C SER A 243 -10.73 8.62 -25.33
N LYS A 244 -9.53 8.28 -25.83
CA LYS A 244 -9.15 6.92 -26.23
C LYS A 244 -9.21 5.93 -25.05
N ASP A 245 -9.35 6.43 -23.84
CA ASP A 245 -9.49 5.65 -22.62
C ASP A 245 -10.94 5.77 -22.15
N GLY A 246 -11.78 4.79 -22.50
CA GLY A 246 -13.16 4.64 -22.01
C GLY A 246 -13.27 4.38 -20.50
N THR A 247 -12.16 4.46 -19.78
CA THR A 247 -12.06 4.35 -18.32
C THR A 247 -11.57 5.71 -17.82
N GLY A 248 -12.39 6.42 -17.06
CA GLY A 248 -12.07 7.71 -16.45
C GLY A 248 -10.62 7.75 -15.97
N GLY A 249 -9.91 8.86 -16.23
CA GLY A 249 -8.46 9.01 -16.09
C GLY A 249 -7.85 8.44 -14.80
N ILE A 250 -6.54 8.49 -14.67
CA ILE A 250 -5.74 7.88 -13.55
C ILE A 250 -6.37 8.10 -12.16
N GLY A 251 -7.08 9.21 -11.96
CA GLY A 251 -7.76 9.53 -10.70
C GLY A 251 -8.87 8.53 -10.35
N LEU A 252 -9.80 8.24 -11.25
CA LEU A 252 -10.91 7.31 -11.00
C LEU A 252 -10.47 5.85 -10.93
N VAL A 253 -9.42 5.47 -11.67
CA VAL A 253 -8.77 4.15 -11.52
C VAL A 253 -8.18 3.97 -10.12
N ASN A 254 -7.57 5.01 -9.57
CA ASN A 254 -7.05 4.97 -8.19
C ASN A 254 -8.17 4.92 -7.15
N VAL A 255 -9.29 5.60 -7.40
CA VAL A 255 -10.51 5.46 -6.56
C VAL A 255 -11.00 4.03 -6.55
N GLN A 256 -11.13 3.39 -7.71
CA GLN A 256 -11.55 1.98 -7.80
C GLN A 256 -10.64 1.05 -6.99
N LYS A 257 -9.31 1.23 -7.11
CA LYS A 257 -8.35 0.44 -6.31
C LYS A 257 -8.52 0.68 -4.81
N ARG A 258 -8.73 1.94 -4.41
CA ARG A 258 -8.94 2.31 -3.00
C ARG A 258 -10.25 1.74 -2.46
N LEU A 259 -11.31 1.76 -3.25
CA LEU A 259 -12.61 1.17 -2.90
C LEU A 259 -12.50 -0.34 -2.74
N ASN A 260 -11.81 -1.04 -3.64
CA ASN A 260 -11.59 -2.48 -3.54
C ASN A 260 -10.86 -2.87 -2.24
N LEU A 261 -9.90 -2.03 -1.78
CA LEU A 261 -9.14 -2.26 -0.55
C LEU A 261 -9.96 -1.96 0.72
N LEU A 262 -10.80 -0.92 0.70
CA LEU A 262 -11.49 -0.43 1.90
C LEU A 262 -12.89 -1.03 2.06
N TYR A 263 -13.58 -1.31 0.95
CA TYR A 263 -14.98 -1.69 0.93
C TYR A 263 -15.25 -3.02 0.22
N ALA A 264 -14.22 -3.69 -0.30
CA ALA A 264 -14.32 -4.98 -1.00
C ALA A 264 -15.62 -5.10 -1.86
N ASP A 265 -16.59 -5.94 -1.46
CA ASP A 265 -17.85 -6.16 -2.14
C ASP A 265 -18.96 -5.17 -1.73
N ALA A 266 -18.66 -4.20 -0.85
CA ALA A 266 -19.65 -3.23 -0.34
C ALA A 266 -19.65 -1.90 -1.10
N HIS A 267 -19.17 -1.89 -2.35
CA HIS A 267 -19.20 -0.72 -3.22
C HIS A 267 -19.54 -1.08 -4.67
N ASN A 268 -20.08 -0.10 -5.37
CA ASN A 268 -20.28 -0.16 -6.81
C ASN A 268 -19.89 1.20 -7.41
N LEU A 269 -18.90 1.21 -8.32
CA LEU A 269 -18.50 2.40 -9.05
C LEU A 269 -18.84 2.20 -10.52
N SER A 270 -19.78 2.99 -11.03
CA SER A 270 -20.17 3.00 -12.44
C SER A 270 -19.76 4.31 -13.10
N ILE A 271 -19.11 4.19 -14.26
CA ILE A 271 -18.71 5.33 -15.09
C ILE A 271 -19.35 5.12 -16.46
N SER A 272 -20.12 6.09 -16.91
CA SER A 272 -20.83 6.01 -18.18
C SER A 272 -20.83 7.31 -18.93
N ASN A 273 -20.87 7.22 -20.27
CA ASN A 273 -21.06 8.32 -21.19
C ASN A 273 -22.42 8.14 -21.85
N HIS A 274 -23.32 9.10 -21.64
CA HIS A 274 -24.63 9.13 -22.28
C HIS A 274 -24.69 10.34 -23.24
N GLY A 275 -24.40 10.10 -24.51
CA GLY A 275 -24.27 11.17 -25.52
C GLY A 275 -23.14 12.12 -25.17
N GLU A 276 -23.47 13.38 -24.89
CA GLU A 276 -22.50 14.43 -24.50
C GLU A 276 -22.25 14.50 -22.98
N LEU A 277 -22.93 13.68 -22.17
CA LEU A 277 -22.82 13.71 -20.70
C LEU A 277 -21.91 12.60 -20.21
N PHE A 278 -20.97 12.97 -19.35
CA PHE A 278 -20.22 12.07 -18.50
C PHE A 278 -20.92 11.92 -17.16
N ASN A 279 -21.07 10.68 -16.69
CA ASN A 279 -21.66 10.37 -15.41
C ASN A 279 -20.77 9.39 -14.64
N ALA A 280 -20.36 9.80 -13.44
CA ALA A 280 -19.68 8.93 -12.49
C ALA A 280 -20.55 8.75 -11.26
N HIS A 281 -20.92 7.51 -10.95
CA HIS A 281 -21.80 7.16 -9.85
C HIS A 281 -21.13 6.14 -8.93
N LEU A 282 -21.04 6.48 -7.66
CA LEU A 282 -20.51 5.68 -6.57
C LEU A 282 -21.62 5.32 -5.60
N GLU A 283 -21.84 4.04 -5.40
CA GLU A 283 -22.65 3.49 -4.31
C GLU A 283 -21.73 2.87 -3.27
N LEU A 284 -21.93 3.21 -1.99
CA LEU A 284 -21.21 2.62 -0.87
C LEU A 284 -22.18 2.11 0.17
N HIS A 285 -21.97 0.90 0.65
CA HIS A 285 -22.62 0.44 1.87
C HIS A 285 -21.76 0.84 3.07
N ILE A 286 -22.26 1.82 3.85
CA ILE A 286 -21.54 2.38 5.01
C ILE A 286 -22.27 1.92 6.27
N PRO A 287 -21.63 1.14 7.17
CA PRO A 287 -22.23 0.75 8.42
C PRO A 287 -22.52 1.99 9.27
N ASN A 288 -23.70 2.05 9.87
CA ASN A 288 -24.08 3.15 10.77
C ASN A 288 -23.25 3.02 12.07
N PRO A 289 -22.47 4.03 12.47
CA PRO A 289 -21.70 4.00 13.71
C PRO A 289 -22.57 3.81 14.97
N ASN A 290 -23.87 4.13 14.90
CA ASN A 290 -24.83 4.00 16.01
C ASN A 290 -25.57 2.64 16.02
N SER A 291 -25.20 1.69 15.17
CA SER A 291 -25.85 0.36 15.10
C SER A 291 -25.06 -0.75 15.84
N GLN A 292 -24.08 -0.38 16.67
CA GLN A 292 -23.38 -1.30 17.59
C GLN A 292 -23.87 -1.13 19.02
#